data_aaac089d20097512489fc9550320d7e9
#
_entry.id   aaac089d20097512489fc9550320d7e9
#
_cell.length_a   1.000
_cell.length_b   1.000
_cell.length_c   1.000
_cell.angle_alpha   90.00
_cell.angle_beta   90.00
_cell.angle_gamma   90.00
#
_symmetry.space_group_name_H-M   'P 1'
#
loop_
_entity.id
_entity.type
_entity.pdbx_description
1 polymer ?
#
loop_
_entity_poly.entity_id
_entity_poly.type
_entity_poly.pdbx_seq_one_letter_code
_entity_poly.pdbx_strand_id
1 'polypeptide(L)'
;MQRAIHLSSMMSVHDSTGDLFAASQPTQRVTPSGKVPLAERLRPRSFDDLVGQDDVVGPGRPLRNAIEQDRLSSVIFWGPPGCGKTTLAGLVAQYTKSQFVPFSAVTGGIPELREIIKAAEQRRNRGLATILFVDEIHRFNKAQQDAFLPHVERGTVVLIGATTENPSFELIAPLLSRSLVIVLHPLATEALGSILDRAVADSERGLGSLRLTIRPAARERLIAFGNGDARSLLTTLEFVAGQAPVGPDGRRIIDEQVLESALLKKALRYDKGGEEHYNLISAYIKSLRDSDPDGALYWLARMLEGGENPRFIARRMVIFASEDIGNAEPEALILANAVAQAVEFVGLPESQISLAHGTTYLATRPKDNASYVGLQEAVRDARQHGNLGVPLHLRNAVTSLMNDIGYGKGYRYVHEDPAAKAEQDHLPDPLKGSRYYRPRISAGDEERG
;
A
#
# COMPACT_ATOMS: atom_id res chain seq x y z
N MET A 1 -41.25 69.83 -1.93
CA MET A 1 -42.28 69.25 -1.05
C MET A 1 -41.70 67.98 -0.46
N GLN A 2 -41.26 68.06 0.72
CA GLN A 2 -41.66 67.33 1.95
C GLN A 2 -41.44 65.81 1.84
N ARG A 3 -40.76 65.09 2.75
CA ARG A 3 -40.26 65.37 4.14
C ARG A 3 -39.23 64.28 4.45
N ALA A 4 -38.22 64.65 5.15
CA ALA A 4 -37.33 63.80 5.92
C ALA A 4 -38.08 63.02 7.03
N ILE A 5 -37.58 61.84 7.42
CA ILE A 5 -37.57 61.40 8.81
C ILE A 5 -36.30 60.53 9.04
N HIS A 6 -35.49 61.00 9.98
CA HIS A 6 -34.46 60.31 10.70
C HIS A 6 -35.03 59.09 11.44
N LEU A 7 -34.22 58.02 11.54
CA LEU A 7 -34.05 57.33 12.83
C LEU A 7 -32.74 56.55 12.86
N SER A 8 -31.85 57.06 13.64
CA SER A 8 -30.68 56.46 14.18
C SER A 8 -31.03 55.20 14.97
N SER A 9 -30.38 54.09 14.72
CA SER A 9 -30.30 53.00 15.68
C SER A 9 -28.87 52.45 15.65
N MET A 10 -28.09 52.82 16.61
CA MET A 10 -26.86 52.13 17.02
C MET A 10 -27.21 50.66 17.31
N MET A 11 -26.65 49.76 16.58
CA MET A 11 -26.51 48.35 17.02
C MET A 11 -25.04 48.07 17.31
N SER A 12 -24.79 47.91 18.59
CA SER A 12 -23.55 47.44 19.18
C SER A 12 -23.12 46.12 18.51
N VAL A 13 -21.90 46.14 18.05
CA VAL A 13 -21.19 44.89 17.67
C VAL A 13 -20.95 44.15 18.98
N HIS A 14 -21.74 43.09 19.19
CA HIS A 14 -21.44 42.09 20.20
C HIS A 14 -20.37 41.17 19.62
N ASP A 15 -19.23 41.28 20.24
CA ASP A 15 -18.09 40.37 20.12
C ASP A 15 -18.52 39.00 20.64
N SER A 16 -18.90 38.10 19.73
CA SER A 16 -19.19 36.68 20.02
C SER A 16 -18.04 35.80 19.58
N THR A 17 -16.86 36.01 20.17
CA THR A 17 -15.86 34.94 20.31
C THR A 17 -16.34 33.97 21.38
N GLY A 18 -17.43 33.28 21.09
CA GLY A 18 -17.95 32.15 21.87
C GLY A 18 -17.11 30.93 21.61
N ASP A 19 -16.42 30.58 22.61
CA ASP A 19 -15.81 29.32 23.05
C ASP A 19 -16.11 28.10 22.14
N LEU A 20 -15.31 27.91 21.09
CA LEU A 20 -15.35 26.76 20.18
C LEU A 20 -14.68 25.52 20.80
N PHE A 21 -14.28 25.56 22.07
CA PHE A 21 -13.56 24.52 22.80
C PHE A 21 -14.18 24.13 24.15
N ALA A 22 -15.48 24.27 24.29
CA ALA A 22 -16.18 23.61 25.38
C ALA A 22 -16.02 22.11 25.23
N ALA A 23 -15.49 21.45 26.26
CA ALA A 23 -15.26 20.02 26.35
C ALA A 23 -16.51 19.26 25.92
N SER A 24 -16.47 18.70 24.72
CA SER A 24 -17.50 17.79 24.22
C SER A 24 -17.41 16.52 25.05
N GLN A 25 -18.33 16.36 26.01
CA GLN A 25 -18.77 15.04 26.44
C GLN A 25 -19.10 14.21 25.17
N PRO A 26 -18.98 12.88 25.21
CA PRO A 26 -19.31 12.04 24.04
C PRO A 26 -20.77 12.28 23.69
N THR A 27 -21.04 13.23 22.83
CA THR A 27 -22.32 13.46 22.23
C THR A 27 -22.69 12.20 21.46
N GLN A 28 -23.74 11.54 21.88
CA GLN A 28 -24.46 10.57 21.06
C GLN A 28 -24.57 11.16 19.66
N ARG A 29 -23.85 10.56 18.72
CA ARG A 29 -23.94 10.93 17.29
C ARG A 29 -25.38 10.76 16.87
N VAL A 30 -26.09 11.86 16.71
CA VAL A 30 -27.34 11.91 15.95
C VAL A 30 -26.98 11.42 14.54
N THR A 31 -27.38 10.23 14.19
CA THR A 31 -27.19 9.62 12.89
C THR A 31 -27.90 10.46 11.85
N PRO A 32 -27.19 11.00 10.83
CA PRO A 32 -27.87 11.44 9.62
C PRO A 32 -28.61 10.24 9.02
N SER A 33 -29.79 10.44 8.50
CA SER A 33 -30.67 9.44 7.88
C SER A 33 -30.13 8.85 6.56
N GLY A 34 -28.83 8.52 6.49
CA GLY A 34 -28.17 7.73 5.47
C GLY A 34 -27.70 6.43 6.13
N LYS A 35 -28.07 5.28 5.57
CA LYS A 35 -27.75 3.95 6.13
C LYS A 35 -26.25 3.80 6.32
N VAL A 36 -25.77 3.82 7.56
CA VAL A 36 -24.40 3.48 7.91
C VAL A 36 -24.10 2.05 7.42
N PRO A 37 -23.01 1.80 6.68
CA PRO A 37 -22.68 0.48 6.15
C PRO A 37 -22.62 -0.59 7.24
N LEU A 38 -22.99 -1.82 6.94
CA LEU A 38 -23.03 -2.95 7.89
C LEU A 38 -21.66 -3.18 8.55
N ALA A 39 -20.58 -3.08 7.76
CA ALA A 39 -19.22 -3.23 8.28
C ALA A 39 -18.85 -2.18 9.35
N GLU A 40 -19.40 -0.97 9.26
CA GLU A 40 -19.18 0.07 10.27
C GLU A 40 -20.09 -0.14 11.50
N ARG A 41 -21.33 -0.54 11.28
CA ARG A 41 -22.28 -0.83 12.38
C ARG A 41 -21.81 -1.98 13.26
N LEU A 42 -21.22 -3.02 12.66
CA LEU A 42 -20.73 -4.24 13.35
C LEU A 42 -19.28 -4.12 13.80
N ARG A 43 -18.66 -2.95 13.71
CA ARG A 43 -17.31 -2.75 14.20
C ARG A 43 -17.23 -3.13 15.68
N PRO A 44 -16.27 -4.01 16.08
CA PRO A 44 -16.06 -4.39 17.48
C PRO A 44 -15.97 -3.18 18.41
N ARG A 45 -16.63 -3.31 19.57
CA ARG A 45 -16.65 -2.28 20.62
C ARG A 45 -15.85 -2.67 21.86
N SER A 46 -15.39 -3.91 21.92
CA SER A 46 -14.50 -4.42 22.97
C SER A 46 -13.51 -5.40 22.37
N PHE A 47 -12.49 -5.78 23.13
CA PHE A 47 -11.57 -6.84 22.72
C PHE A 47 -12.26 -8.20 22.58
N ASP A 48 -13.29 -8.45 23.37
CA ASP A 48 -14.05 -9.70 23.33
C ASP A 48 -14.98 -9.79 22.10
N ASP A 49 -15.29 -8.64 21.50
CA ASP A 49 -15.98 -8.58 20.21
C ASP A 49 -15.03 -8.80 19.01
N LEU A 50 -13.73 -8.61 19.20
CA LEU A 50 -12.75 -8.76 18.15
C LEU A 50 -12.47 -10.25 17.89
N VAL A 51 -12.53 -10.67 16.64
CA VAL A 51 -12.37 -12.07 16.24
C VAL A 51 -11.14 -12.21 15.34
N GLY A 52 -10.36 -13.26 15.55
CA GLY A 52 -9.34 -13.73 14.62
C GLY A 52 -7.97 -13.02 14.69
N GLN A 53 -7.67 -12.33 15.80
CA GLN A 53 -6.34 -11.76 16.08
C GLN A 53 -5.89 -12.15 17.51
N ASP A 54 -6.23 -13.34 17.96
CA ASP A 54 -5.98 -13.82 19.33
C ASP A 54 -4.49 -13.87 19.67
N ASP A 55 -3.66 -14.15 18.68
CA ASP A 55 -2.19 -14.15 18.83
C ASP A 55 -1.61 -12.76 19.14
N VAL A 56 -2.31 -11.71 18.75
CA VAL A 56 -1.88 -10.31 18.89
C VAL A 56 -2.53 -9.66 20.11
N VAL A 57 -3.86 -9.80 20.27
CA VAL A 57 -4.66 -9.08 21.28
C VAL A 57 -5.57 -10.00 22.11
N GLY A 58 -5.33 -11.30 22.09
CA GLY A 58 -6.02 -12.25 22.99
C GLY A 58 -5.74 -11.95 24.47
N PRO A 59 -6.50 -12.56 25.38
CA PRO A 59 -6.31 -12.38 26.83
C PRO A 59 -4.86 -12.65 27.23
N GLY A 60 -4.26 -11.75 28.01
CA GLY A 60 -2.88 -11.86 28.51
C GLY A 60 -1.78 -11.52 27.48
N ARG A 61 -2.11 -11.20 26.25
CA ARG A 61 -1.11 -10.79 25.26
C ARG A 61 -0.50 -9.43 25.60
N PRO A 62 0.81 -9.23 25.31
CA PRO A 62 1.51 -8.01 25.70
C PRO A 62 0.88 -6.72 25.17
N LEU A 63 0.39 -6.73 23.91
CA LEU A 63 -0.26 -5.56 23.31
C LEU A 63 -1.56 -5.22 24.03
N ARG A 64 -2.42 -6.23 24.30
CA ARG A 64 -3.68 -6.02 25.04
C ARG A 64 -3.41 -5.45 26.42
N ASN A 65 -2.46 -6.04 27.15
CA ASN A 65 -2.08 -5.56 28.49
C ASN A 65 -1.57 -4.12 28.46
N ALA A 66 -0.76 -3.75 27.45
CA ALA A 66 -0.26 -2.39 27.30
C ALA A 66 -1.40 -1.39 27.02
N ILE A 67 -2.40 -1.78 26.23
CA ILE A 67 -3.56 -0.95 25.94
C ILE A 67 -4.45 -0.79 27.19
N GLU A 68 -4.77 -1.89 27.88
CA GLU A 68 -5.61 -1.88 29.08
C GLU A 68 -4.95 -1.12 30.24
N GLN A 69 -3.62 -1.08 30.30
CA GLN A 69 -2.85 -0.33 31.30
C GLN A 69 -2.53 1.13 30.87
N ASP A 70 -3.00 1.57 29.70
CA ASP A 70 -2.71 2.89 29.11
C ASP A 70 -1.20 3.19 29.02
N ARG A 71 -0.42 2.16 28.63
CA ARG A 71 1.05 2.20 28.50
C ARG A 71 1.52 1.89 27.06
N LEU A 72 0.65 2.15 26.10
CA LEU A 72 0.97 1.88 24.70
C LEU A 72 2.09 2.83 24.23
N SER A 73 3.16 2.27 23.70
CA SER A 73 4.16 2.98 22.90
C SER A 73 3.70 3.14 21.45
N SER A 74 4.47 3.86 20.62
CA SER A 74 4.16 3.99 19.20
C SER A 74 4.15 2.63 18.51
N VAL A 75 3.12 2.38 17.70
CA VAL A 75 2.90 1.11 17.00
C VAL A 75 2.52 1.34 15.54
N ILE A 76 2.91 0.40 14.69
CA ILE A 76 2.47 0.32 13.29
C ILE A 76 1.71 -0.99 13.10
N PHE A 77 0.41 -0.91 12.83
CA PHE A 77 -0.40 -2.07 12.45
C PHE A 77 -0.24 -2.33 10.97
N TRP A 78 0.35 -3.44 10.62
CA TRP A 78 0.55 -3.89 9.25
C TRP A 78 -0.24 -5.15 8.97
N GLY A 79 -0.96 -5.18 7.85
CA GLY A 79 -1.71 -6.35 7.41
C GLY A 79 -2.68 -6.03 6.29
N PRO A 80 -3.34 -7.07 5.70
CA PRO A 80 -4.23 -6.90 4.57
C PRO A 80 -5.46 -6.06 4.90
N PRO A 81 -6.23 -5.61 3.89
CA PRO A 81 -7.51 -4.96 4.11
C PRO A 81 -8.46 -5.80 4.97
N GLY A 82 -9.31 -5.16 5.76
CA GLY A 82 -10.37 -5.81 6.53
C GLY A 82 -9.94 -6.73 7.66
N CYS A 83 -8.64 -6.87 7.96
CA CYS A 83 -8.13 -7.71 9.06
C CYS A 83 -8.28 -7.09 10.46
N GLY A 84 -8.74 -5.82 10.58
CA GLY A 84 -9.03 -5.18 11.86
C GLY A 84 -8.11 -4.04 12.30
N LYS A 85 -7.15 -3.55 11.48
CA LYS A 85 -6.21 -2.46 11.83
C LYS A 85 -6.89 -1.23 12.43
N THR A 86 -7.79 -0.62 11.65
CA THR A 86 -8.55 0.59 12.07
C THR A 86 -9.49 0.30 13.24
N THR A 87 -10.01 -0.93 13.33
CA THR A 87 -10.83 -1.40 14.47
C THR A 87 -10.00 -1.44 15.74
N LEU A 88 -8.82 -2.02 15.68
CA LEU A 88 -7.90 -2.10 16.81
C LEU A 88 -7.48 -0.72 17.31
N ALA A 89 -7.16 0.20 16.38
CA ALA A 89 -6.89 1.60 16.71
C ALA A 89 -8.10 2.27 17.40
N GLY A 90 -9.32 1.97 16.94
CA GLY A 90 -10.55 2.44 17.59
C GLY A 90 -10.77 1.88 19.00
N LEU A 91 -10.39 0.62 19.24
CA LEU A 91 -10.41 0.04 20.58
C LEU A 91 -9.39 0.72 21.49
N VAL A 92 -8.16 0.98 21.01
CA VAL A 92 -7.17 1.77 21.79
C VAL A 92 -7.78 3.09 22.23
N ALA A 93 -8.51 3.78 21.34
CA ALA A 93 -9.15 5.07 21.67
C ALA A 93 -10.16 4.95 22.83
N GLN A 94 -10.76 3.78 23.04
CA GLN A 94 -11.74 3.57 24.14
C GLN A 94 -11.08 3.23 25.49
N TYR A 95 -9.91 2.59 25.45
CA TYR A 95 -9.20 2.15 26.65
C TYR A 95 -8.18 3.18 27.15
N THR A 96 -7.76 4.12 26.31
CA THR A 96 -6.77 5.13 26.69
C THR A 96 -7.42 6.33 27.41
N LYS A 97 -6.68 6.94 28.33
CA LYS A 97 -6.97 8.24 28.91
C LYS A 97 -6.39 9.39 28.07
N SER A 98 -5.56 9.05 27.08
CA SER A 98 -4.93 9.98 26.18
C SER A 98 -5.94 10.56 25.18
N GLN A 99 -5.69 11.77 24.69
CA GLN A 99 -6.49 12.34 23.62
C GLN A 99 -6.20 11.61 22.32
N PHE A 100 -7.17 10.86 21.80
CA PHE A 100 -7.06 10.18 20.52
C PHE A 100 -7.44 11.13 19.38
N VAL A 101 -6.51 11.32 18.43
CA VAL A 101 -6.68 12.21 17.27
C VAL A 101 -6.50 11.40 16.00
N PRO A 102 -7.58 11.11 15.25
CA PRO A 102 -7.48 10.48 13.96
C PRO A 102 -6.98 11.48 12.90
N PHE A 103 -6.09 11.02 12.04
CA PHE A 103 -5.56 11.77 10.91
C PHE A 103 -5.54 10.89 9.67
N SER A 104 -6.02 11.41 8.54
CA SER A 104 -5.99 10.69 7.27
C SER A 104 -4.79 11.13 6.44
N ALA A 105 -3.91 10.19 6.09
CA ALA A 105 -2.78 10.46 5.20
C ALA A 105 -3.22 10.81 3.76
N VAL A 106 -4.47 10.50 3.40
CA VAL A 106 -5.03 10.76 2.06
C VAL A 106 -5.51 12.20 1.90
N THR A 107 -6.18 12.73 2.94
CA THR A 107 -6.86 14.04 2.89
C THR A 107 -6.14 15.12 3.69
N GLY A 108 -5.36 14.74 4.70
CA GLY A 108 -4.66 15.65 5.60
C GLY A 108 -3.32 16.13 5.04
N GLY A 109 -3.01 17.41 5.28
CA GLY A 109 -1.76 18.04 4.87
C GLY A 109 -0.82 18.39 6.03
N ILE A 110 0.41 18.83 5.71
CA ILE A 110 1.40 19.29 6.69
C ILE A 110 0.85 20.42 7.60
N PRO A 111 0.05 21.40 7.11
CA PRO A 111 -0.51 22.42 7.98
C PRO A 111 -1.39 21.84 9.09
N GLU A 112 -2.31 20.93 8.76
CA GLU A 112 -3.20 20.28 9.73
C GLU A 112 -2.39 19.45 10.76
N LEU A 113 -1.38 18.71 10.28
CA LEU A 113 -0.48 17.96 11.16
C LEU A 113 0.23 18.88 12.18
N ARG A 114 0.68 20.07 11.76
CA ARG A 114 1.30 21.06 12.65
C ARG A 114 0.35 21.57 13.72
N GLU A 115 -0.92 21.80 13.39
CA GLU A 115 -1.93 22.21 14.37
C GLU A 115 -2.21 21.09 15.39
N ILE A 116 -2.28 19.84 14.94
CA ILE A 116 -2.43 18.68 15.83
C ILE A 116 -1.24 18.60 16.80
N ILE A 117 -0.02 18.75 16.30
CA ILE A 117 1.20 18.72 17.11
C ILE A 117 1.22 19.85 18.12
N LYS A 118 0.91 21.07 17.71
CA LYS A 118 0.84 22.25 18.60
C LYS A 118 -0.19 22.02 19.73
N ALA A 119 -1.35 21.48 19.39
CA ALA A 119 -2.36 21.11 20.38
C ALA A 119 -1.88 19.98 21.31
N ALA A 120 -1.11 19.00 20.79
CA ALA A 120 -0.52 17.93 21.60
C ALA A 120 0.52 18.46 22.59
N GLU A 121 1.35 19.44 22.20
CA GLU A 121 2.31 20.12 23.09
C GLU A 121 1.61 20.84 24.23
N GLN A 122 0.53 21.54 23.93
CA GLN A 122 -0.28 22.22 24.95
C GLN A 122 -0.92 21.23 25.94
N ARG A 123 -1.42 20.08 25.45
CA ARG A 123 -1.98 19.03 26.31
C ARG A 123 -0.91 18.41 27.19
N ARG A 124 0.26 18.11 26.63
CA ARG A 124 1.40 17.55 27.36
C ARG A 124 1.83 18.45 28.53
N ASN A 125 1.84 19.78 28.37
CA ASN A 125 2.14 20.73 29.42
C ASN A 125 1.10 20.69 30.57
N ARG A 126 -0.09 20.12 30.31
CA ARG A 126 -1.16 19.87 31.28
C ARG A 126 -1.17 18.44 31.81
N GLY A 127 -0.17 17.62 31.48
CA GLY A 127 -0.09 16.22 31.88
C GLY A 127 -0.97 15.26 31.09
N LEU A 128 -1.51 15.69 29.93
CA LEU A 128 -2.36 14.87 29.06
C LEU A 128 -1.57 14.38 27.84
N ALA A 129 -1.53 13.07 27.62
CA ALA A 129 -0.92 12.48 26.43
C ALA A 129 -1.84 12.59 25.20
N THR A 130 -1.24 12.55 24.02
CA THR A 130 -1.97 12.53 22.74
C THR A 130 -1.54 11.32 21.92
N ILE A 131 -2.52 10.53 21.47
CA ILE A 131 -2.34 9.46 20.50
C ILE A 131 -2.73 10.01 19.12
N LEU A 132 -1.79 10.00 18.18
CA LEU A 132 -2.02 10.35 16.78
C LEU A 132 -2.25 9.05 16.01
N PHE A 133 -3.45 8.82 15.52
CA PHE A 133 -3.75 7.69 14.65
C PHE A 133 -3.68 8.13 13.19
N VAL A 134 -2.80 7.47 12.42
CA VAL A 134 -2.61 7.73 10.99
C VAL A 134 -3.02 6.51 10.19
N ASP A 135 -4.19 6.58 9.54
CA ASP A 135 -4.63 5.52 8.63
C ASP A 135 -3.92 5.66 7.27
N GLU A 136 -3.56 4.52 6.67
CA GLU A 136 -2.79 4.43 5.42
C GLU A 136 -1.47 5.25 5.47
N ILE A 137 -0.69 5.08 6.54
CA ILE A 137 0.52 5.87 6.82
C ILE A 137 1.56 5.78 5.68
N HIS A 138 1.55 4.73 4.85
CA HIS A 138 2.41 4.59 3.68
C HIS A 138 2.18 5.67 2.62
N ARG A 139 1.05 6.39 2.66
CA ARG A 139 0.77 7.50 1.74
C ARG A 139 1.49 8.79 2.11
N PHE A 140 2.11 8.83 3.26
CA PHE A 140 2.99 9.94 3.63
C PHE A 140 4.30 9.87 2.86
N ASN A 141 4.67 10.98 2.22
CA ASN A 141 6.02 11.11 1.68
C ASN A 141 7.05 11.27 2.83
N LYS A 142 8.34 11.12 2.50
CA LYS A 142 9.42 11.20 3.49
C LYS A 142 9.41 12.51 4.27
N ALA A 143 9.16 13.66 3.62
CA ALA A 143 9.13 14.96 4.29
C ALA A 143 7.96 15.07 5.31
N GLN A 144 6.83 14.44 5.03
CA GLN A 144 5.72 14.36 5.97
C GLN A 144 6.06 13.45 7.16
N GLN A 145 6.72 12.32 6.92
CA GLN A 145 7.18 11.42 7.99
C GLN A 145 8.23 12.10 8.87
N ASP A 146 9.18 12.82 8.28
CA ASP A 146 10.20 13.59 9.00
C ASP A 146 9.58 14.70 9.86
N ALA A 147 8.47 15.31 9.41
CA ALA A 147 7.83 16.40 10.12
C ALA A 147 7.29 16.02 11.50
N PHE A 148 6.83 14.78 11.69
CA PHE A 148 6.32 14.35 13.00
C PHE A 148 7.31 13.49 13.81
N LEU A 149 8.41 13.02 13.18
CA LEU A 149 9.42 12.21 13.85
C LEU A 149 9.95 12.83 15.15
N PRO A 150 10.34 14.12 15.21
CA PRO A 150 10.82 14.73 16.46
C PRO A 150 9.78 14.74 17.60
N HIS A 151 8.49 14.72 17.25
CA HIS A 151 7.40 14.74 18.22
C HIS A 151 7.10 13.32 18.77
N VAL A 152 7.31 12.29 17.95
CA VAL A 152 7.31 10.89 18.40
C VAL A 152 8.51 10.63 19.31
N GLU A 153 9.71 11.08 18.93
CA GLU A 153 10.93 10.94 19.73
C GLU A 153 10.84 11.57 21.12
N ARG A 154 10.26 12.76 21.19
CA ARG A 154 10.08 13.47 22.46
C ARG A 154 8.88 12.98 23.26
N GLY A 155 8.09 12.06 22.73
CA GLY A 155 6.85 11.60 23.35
C GLY A 155 5.77 12.70 23.42
N THR A 156 5.81 13.69 22.54
CA THR A 156 4.75 14.69 22.40
C THR A 156 3.47 14.04 21.90
N VAL A 157 3.63 13.05 20.99
CA VAL A 157 2.56 12.19 20.51
C VAL A 157 3.00 10.74 20.56
N VAL A 158 2.07 9.82 20.85
CA VAL A 158 2.20 8.39 20.62
C VAL A 158 1.60 8.11 19.24
N LEU A 159 2.38 7.53 18.33
CA LEU A 159 1.93 7.25 16.99
C LEU A 159 1.26 5.87 16.92
N ILE A 160 0.08 5.81 16.35
CA ILE A 160 -0.52 4.57 15.86
C ILE A 160 -0.66 4.68 14.35
N GLY A 161 0.18 3.99 13.58
CA GLY A 161 0.07 3.90 12.13
C GLY A 161 -0.70 2.65 11.71
N ALA A 162 -1.50 2.74 10.65
CA ALA A 162 -2.08 1.58 9.98
C ALA A 162 -1.65 1.57 8.52
N THR A 163 -1.27 0.40 8.00
CA THR A 163 -0.83 0.25 6.60
C THR A 163 -1.15 -1.14 6.06
N THR A 164 -1.46 -1.20 4.77
CA THR A 164 -1.53 -2.44 3.99
C THR A 164 -0.20 -2.79 3.33
N GLU A 165 0.67 -1.80 3.15
CA GLU A 165 1.96 -1.97 2.51
C GLU A 165 3.05 -2.35 3.52
N ASN A 166 4.12 -3.01 3.02
CA ASN A 166 5.23 -3.40 3.90
C ASN A 166 5.94 -2.15 4.47
N PRO A 167 5.88 -1.94 5.79
CA PRO A 167 6.41 -0.73 6.41
C PRO A 167 7.92 -0.57 6.20
N SER A 168 8.67 -1.65 5.96
CA SER A 168 10.12 -1.58 5.71
C SER A 168 10.49 -0.87 4.41
N PHE A 169 9.58 -0.79 3.46
CA PHE A 169 9.79 -0.08 2.19
C PHE A 169 9.20 1.33 2.18
N GLU A 170 8.11 1.53 2.92
CA GLU A 170 7.31 2.74 2.86
C GLU A 170 7.63 3.76 3.97
N LEU A 171 8.12 3.28 5.11
CA LEU A 171 8.41 4.15 6.24
C LEU A 171 9.92 4.38 6.38
N ILE A 172 10.28 5.57 6.87
CA ILE A 172 11.68 5.91 7.14
C ILE A 172 12.22 5.09 8.30
N ALA A 173 13.48 4.66 8.21
CA ALA A 173 14.12 3.84 9.22
C ALA A 173 14.09 4.45 10.64
N PRO A 174 14.26 5.78 10.84
CA PRO A 174 14.13 6.40 12.16
C PRO A 174 12.74 6.23 12.80
N LEU A 175 11.67 6.23 12.01
CA LEU A 175 10.31 6.03 12.51
C LEU A 175 10.08 4.56 12.92
N LEU A 176 10.55 3.63 12.09
CA LEU A 176 10.47 2.19 12.38
C LEU A 176 11.23 1.81 13.64
N SER A 177 12.42 2.38 13.86
CA SER A 177 13.21 2.08 15.05
C SER A 177 12.56 2.54 16.38
N ARG A 178 11.54 3.40 16.30
CA ARG A 178 10.81 3.98 17.45
C ARG A 178 9.38 3.48 17.56
N SER A 179 8.98 2.59 16.69
CA SER A 179 7.63 2.04 16.65
C SER A 179 7.67 0.51 16.66
N LEU A 180 6.77 -0.10 17.40
CA LEU A 180 6.59 -1.55 17.37
C LEU A 180 5.75 -1.91 16.14
N VAL A 181 6.28 -2.73 15.22
CA VAL A 181 5.50 -3.23 14.09
C VAL A 181 4.71 -4.46 14.53
N ILE A 182 3.40 -4.37 14.44
CA ILE A 182 2.45 -5.45 14.76
C ILE A 182 1.86 -5.96 13.45
N VAL A 183 2.11 -7.23 13.15
CA VAL A 183 1.57 -7.89 11.97
C VAL A 183 0.18 -8.44 12.30
N LEU A 184 -0.82 -8.05 11.51
CA LEU A 184 -2.17 -8.60 11.57
C LEU A 184 -2.36 -9.52 10.36
N HIS A 185 -2.89 -10.70 10.60
CA HIS A 185 -3.10 -11.72 9.57
C HIS A 185 -4.48 -11.61 8.92
N PRO A 186 -4.65 -12.13 7.70
CA PRO A 186 -5.98 -12.34 7.14
C PRO A 186 -6.84 -13.14 8.11
N LEU A 187 -8.13 -12.82 8.19
CA LEU A 187 -9.02 -13.56 9.08
C LEU A 187 -9.23 -15.00 8.58
N ALA A 188 -9.11 -15.97 9.49
CA ALA A 188 -9.38 -17.37 9.18
C ALA A 188 -10.86 -17.57 8.82
N THR A 189 -11.16 -18.67 8.13
CA THR A 189 -12.50 -19.06 7.68
C THR A 189 -13.50 -19.10 8.86
N GLU A 190 -13.08 -19.62 10.00
CA GLU A 190 -13.88 -19.73 11.22
C GLU A 190 -14.21 -18.35 11.80
N ALA A 191 -13.24 -17.43 11.77
CA ALA A 191 -13.41 -16.05 12.21
C ALA A 191 -14.42 -15.31 11.34
N LEU A 192 -14.27 -15.42 10.01
CA LEU A 192 -15.23 -14.85 9.06
C LEU A 192 -16.63 -15.46 9.21
N GLY A 193 -16.72 -16.77 9.48
CA GLY A 193 -17.97 -17.46 9.79
C GLY A 193 -18.66 -16.89 11.04
N SER A 194 -17.91 -16.66 12.10
CA SER A 194 -18.43 -16.08 13.36
C SER A 194 -18.91 -14.63 13.15
N ILE A 195 -18.19 -13.84 12.35
CA ILE A 195 -18.59 -12.47 11.98
C ILE A 195 -19.87 -12.49 11.14
N LEU A 196 -19.98 -13.39 10.16
CA LEU A 196 -21.18 -13.58 9.34
C LEU A 196 -22.39 -13.94 10.18
N ASP A 197 -22.25 -14.93 11.07
CA ASP A 197 -23.33 -15.41 11.94
C ASP A 197 -23.80 -14.30 12.89
N ARG A 198 -22.88 -13.53 13.47
CA ARG A 198 -23.19 -12.34 14.26
C ARG A 198 -23.96 -11.30 13.43
N ALA A 199 -23.52 -11.04 12.18
CA ALA A 199 -24.15 -10.08 11.29
C ALA A 199 -25.61 -10.44 10.97
N VAL A 200 -25.90 -11.73 10.84
CA VAL A 200 -27.26 -12.25 10.57
C VAL A 200 -28.14 -12.25 11.84
N ALA A 201 -27.56 -12.54 12.99
CA ALA A 201 -28.30 -12.67 14.25
C ALA A 201 -28.59 -11.33 14.94
N ASP A 202 -27.68 -10.34 14.84
CA ASP A 202 -27.80 -9.05 15.52
C ASP A 202 -28.94 -8.23 14.92
N SER A 203 -30.00 -8.00 15.69
CA SER A 203 -31.19 -7.22 15.26
C SER A 203 -31.00 -5.72 15.37
N GLU A 204 -30.05 -5.26 16.20
CA GLU A 204 -29.79 -3.83 16.44
C GLU A 204 -28.77 -3.26 15.43
N ARG A 205 -27.62 -3.91 15.31
CA ARG A 205 -26.51 -3.46 14.48
C ARG A 205 -26.38 -4.23 13.17
N GLY A 206 -26.87 -5.46 13.13
CA GLY A 206 -26.79 -6.39 12.01
C GLY A 206 -27.99 -6.37 11.06
N LEU A 207 -28.30 -7.53 10.56
CA LEU A 207 -29.39 -7.80 9.63
C LEU A 207 -30.51 -8.66 10.24
N GLY A 208 -30.51 -8.89 11.55
CA GLY A 208 -31.49 -9.75 12.23
C GLY A 208 -32.95 -9.32 12.00
N SER A 209 -33.21 -8.03 11.84
CA SER A 209 -34.54 -7.50 11.49
C SER A 209 -35.05 -7.97 10.13
N LEU A 210 -34.18 -8.38 9.21
CA LEU A 210 -34.55 -8.88 7.87
C LEU A 210 -34.98 -10.34 7.88
N ARG A 211 -34.91 -11.05 9.03
CA ARG A 211 -35.19 -12.48 9.16
C ARG A 211 -34.49 -13.31 8.08
N LEU A 212 -33.15 -13.05 7.95
CA LEU A 212 -32.34 -13.62 6.89
C LEU A 212 -31.98 -15.07 7.19
N THR A 213 -32.12 -15.94 6.19
CA THR A 213 -31.66 -17.32 6.21
C THR A 213 -30.67 -17.54 5.08
N ILE A 214 -29.47 -17.98 5.38
CA ILE A 214 -28.42 -18.28 4.39
C ILE A 214 -28.30 -19.79 4.27
N ARG A 215 -28.42 -20.34 3.05
CA ARG A 215 -28.22 -21.77 2.81
C ARG A 215 -26.71 -22.14 3.02
N PRO A 216 -26.42 -23.38 3.50
CA PRO A 216 -25.03 -23.77 3.82
C PRO A 216 -24.04 -23.52 2.68
N ALA A 217 -24.34 -23.92 1.46
CA ALA A 217 -23.47 -23.70 0.30
C ALA A 217 -23.26 -22.21 -0.01
N ALA A 218 -24.30 -21.39 0.09
CA ALA A 218 -24.17 -19.94 -0.08
C ALA A 218 -23.35 -19.30 1.06
N ARG A 219 -23.46 -19.83 2.28
CA ARG A 219 -22.65 -19.39 3.43
C ARG A 219 -21.16 -19.66 3.19
N GLU A 220 -20.78 -20.84 2.76
CA GLU A 220 -19.40 -21.21 2.45
C GLU A 220 -18.82 -20.33 1.34
N ARG A 221 -19.60 -20.10 0.29
CA ARG A 221 -19.18 -19.21 -0.83
C ARG A 221 -19.04 -17.75 -0.41
N LEU A 222 -19.90 -17.22 0.47
CA LEU A 222 -19.77 -15.87 1.03
C LEU A 222 -18.48 -15.72 1.83
N ILE A 223 -18.17 -16.70 2.68
CA ILE A 223 -16.95 -16.72 3.48
C ILE A 223 -15.72 -16.80 2.57
N ALA A 224 -15.72 -17.71 1.60
CA ALA A 224 -14.64 -17.83 0.61
C ALA A 224 -14.44 -16.52 -0.18
N PHE A 225 -15.53 -15.85 -0.55
CA PHE A 225 -15.47 -14.56 -1.23
C PHE A 225 -14.89 -13.44 -0.35
N GLY A 226 -15.08 -13.52 0.99
CA GLY A 226 -14.49 -12.59 1.95
C GLY A 226 -12.96 -12.67 1.98
N ASN A 227 -12.39 -13.86 1.68
CA ASN A 227 -10.94 -14.08 1.53
C ASN A 227 -10.08 -13.39 2.61
N GLY A 228 -10.43 -13.57 3.88
CA GLY A 228 -9.72 -12.97 5.01
C GLY A 228 -10.12 -11.52 5.34
N ASP A 229 -10.99 -10.88 4.55
CA ASP A 229 -11.45 -9.50 4.71
C ASP A 229 -12.90 -9.44 5.23
N ALA A 230 -13.07 -9.07 6.50
CA ALA A 230 -14.39 -8.91 7.14
C ALA A 230 -15.19 -7.75 6.50
N ARG A 231 -14.55 -6.68 6.06
CA ARG A 231 -15.23 -5.54 5.43
C ARG A 231 -15.84 -5.95 4.10
N SER A 232 -15.08 -6.68 3.28
CA SER A 232 -15.54 -7.23 2.01
C SER A 232 -16.69 -8.21 2.22
N LEU A 233 -16.58 -9.13 3.17
CA LEU A 233 -17.64 -10.08 3.54
C LEU A 233 -18.93 -9.35 3.92
N LEU A 234 -18.86 -8.42 4.89
CA LEU A 234 -20.03 -7.71 5.40
C LEU A 234 -20.69 -6.80 4.35
N THR A 235 -19.88 -6.13 3.53
CA THR A 235 -20.40 -5.31 2.42
C THR A 235 -21.09 -6.18 1.37
N THR A 236 -20.56 -7.37 1.10
CA THR A 236 -21.18 -8.32 0.18
C THR A 236 -22.46 -8.87 0.75
N LEU A 237 -22.46 -9.26 2.01
CA LEU A 237 -23.66 -9.74 2.71
C LEU A 237 -24.78 -8.68 2.70
N GLU A 238 -24.46 -7.42 3.01
CA GLU A 238 -25.43 -6.31 3.01
C GLU A 238 -26.07 -6.12 1.63
N PHE A 239 -25.22 -6.17 0.59
CA PHE A 239 -25.70 -6.04 -0.80
C PHE A 239 -26.58 -7.21 -1.20
N VAL A 240 -26.16 -8.45 -0.94
CA VAL A 240 -26.92 -9.67 -1.27
C VAL A 240 -28.23 -9.73 -0.49
N ALA A 241 -28.21 -9.41 0.80
CA ALA A 241 -29.42 -9.36 1.63
C ALA A 241 -30.46 -8.34 1.12
N GLY A 242 -29.98 -7.21 0.55
CA GLY A 242 -30.86 -6.22 -0.08
C GLY A 242 -31.53 -6.72 -1.37
N GLN A 243 -30.90 -7.66 -2.09
CA GLN A 243 -31.41 -8.24 -3.34
C GLN A 243 -32.24 -9.52 -3.13
N ALA A 244 -32.10 -10.16 -1.97
CA ALA A 244 -32.78 -11.42 -1.67
C ALA A 244 -34.30 -11.22 -1.66
N PRO A 245 -35.08 -12.09 -2.36
CA PRO A 245 -36.53 -12.00 -2.41
C PRO A 245 -37.15 -12.25 -1.02
N VAL A 246 -38.23 -11.53 -0.74
CA VAL A 246 -39.02 -11.72 0.49
C VAL A 246 -40.01 -12.85 0.25
N GLY A 247 -39.88 -13.91 1.02
CA GLY A 247 -40.83 -15.02 0.99
C GLY A 247 -42.20 -14.67 1.59
N PRO A 248 -43.23 -15.53 1.40
CA PRO A 248 -44.57 -15.32 1.92
C PRO A 248 -44.63 -15.16 3.44
N ASP A 249 -43.67 -15.73 4.14
CA ASP A 249 -43.52 -15.69 5.62
C ASP A 249 -42.71 -14.47 6.11
N GLY A 250 -42.36 -13.56 5.20
CA GLY A 250 -41.55 -12.38 5.49
C GLY A 250 -40.06 -12.66 5.70
N ARG A 251 -39.61 -13.90 5.46
CA ARG A 251 -38.18 -14.26 5.51
C ARG A 251 -37.50 -14.01 4.19
N ARG A 252 -36.20 -13.69 4.23
CA ARG A 252 -35.35 -13.60 3.05
C ARG A 252 -34.42 -14.80 3.03
N ILE A 253 -34.32 -15.46 1.87
CA ILE A 253 -33.45 -16.63 1.70
C ILE A 253 -32.33 -16.26 0.71
N ILE A 254 -31.10 -16.46 1.15
CA ILE A 254 -29.91 -16.40 0.29
C ILE A 254 -29.51 -17.83 -0.02
N ASP A 255 -29.73 -18.24 -1.26
CA ASP A 255 -29.21 -19.45 -1.86
C ASP A 255 -28.06 -19.13 -2.84
N GLU A 256 -27.53 -20.15 -3.51
CA GLU A 256 -26.44 -19.98 -4.46
C GLU A 256 -26.83 -19.13 -5.68
N GLN A 257 -28.08 -19.23 -6.17
CA GLN A 257 -28.55 -18.47 -7.33
C GLN A 257 -28.66 -16.98 -7.01
N VAL A 258 -29.21 -16.63 -5.86
CA VAL A 258 -29.28 -15.25 -5.36
C VAL A 258 -27.87 -14.69 -5.18
N LEU A 259 -26.97 -15.50 -4.62
CA LEU A 259 -25.58 -15.11 -4.40
C LEU A 259 -24.84 -14.86 -5.73
N GLU A 260 -24.92 -15.80 -6.69
CA GLU A 260 -24.26 -15.67 -8.00
C GLU A 260 -24.76 -14.44 -8.78
N SER A 261 -26.07 -14.25 -8.83
CA SER A 261 -26.64 -13.10 -9.53
C SER A 261 -26.22 -11.75 -8.90
N ALA A 262 -26.02 -11.73 -7.59
CA ALA A 262 -25.52 -10.57 -6.88
C ALA A 262 -24.01 -10.36 -7.08
N LEU A 263 -23.22 -11.44 -7.04
CA LEU A 263 -21.76 -11.39 -7.23
C LEU A 263 -21.37 -11.03 -8.66
N LEU A 264 -22.08 -11.50 -9.69
CA LEU A 264 -21.88 -11.07 -11.08
C LEU A 264 -22.03 -9.55 -11.24
N LYS A 265 -22.94 -8.92 -10.52
CA LYS A 265 -23.10 -7.45 -10.49
C LYS A 265 -22.00 -6.73 -9.70
N LYS A 266 -21.32 -7.42 -8.78
CA LYS A 266 -20.25 -6.86 -7.93
C LYS A 266 -18.85 -7.07 -8.51
N ALA A 267 -18.62 -8.14 -9.28
CA ALA A 267 -17.32 -8.47 -9.90
C ALA A 267 -16.78 -7.38 -10.85
N LEU A 268 -17.61 -6.40 -11.21
CA LEU A 268 -17.23 -5.20 -11.96
C LEU A 268 -16.55 -4.11 -11.11
N ARG A 269 -16.29 -4.35 -9.82
CA ARG A 269 -15.60 -3.40 -8.92
C ARG A 269 -14.34 -4.03 -8.31
N TYR A 270 -13.31 -4.09 -9.13
CA TYR A 270 -11.95 -4.46 -8.72
C TYR A 270 -11.35 -3.42 -7.76
N ASP A 271 -10.73 -3.89 -6.67
CA ASP A 271 -9.98 -3.04 -5.75
C ASP A 271 -8.58 -2.78 -6.31
N LYS A 272 -8.37 -1.58 -6.88
CA LYS A 272 -7.14 -1.16 -7.56
C LYS A 272 -5.89 -1.01 -6.66
N GLY A 273 -5.97 -1.28 -5.37
CA GLY A 273 -4.90 -1.05 -4.41
C GLY A 273 -4.69 -2.17 -3.40
N GLY A 274 -5.34 -3.33 -3.55
CA GLY A 274 -5.28 -4.43 -2.58
C GLY A 274 -4.19 -5.47 -2.86
N GLU A 275 -4.02 -6.38 -1.93
CA GLU A 275 -3.05 -7.50 -1.98
C GLU A 275 -3.23 -8.37 -3.24
N GLU A 276 -4.47 -8.51 -3.75
CA GLU A 276 -4.76 -9.26 -4.98
C GLU A 276 -4.10 -8.64 -6.22
N HIS A 277 -4.01 -7.31 -6.28
CA HIS A 277 -3.28 -6.59 -7.33
C HIS A 277 -1.81 -7.02 -7.39
N TYR A 278 -1.12 -7.06 -6.23
CA TYR A 278 0.28 -7.50 -6.17
C TYR A 278 0.45 -8.98 -6.48
N ASN A 279 -0.50 -9.81 -6.07
CA ASN A 279 -0.48 -11.25 -6.33
C ASN A 279 -0.66 -11.55 -7.82
N LEU A 280 -1.59 -10.88 -8.50
CA LEU A 280 -1.85 -11.06 -9.93
C LEU A 280 -0.65 -10.61 -10.77
N ILE A 281 -0.09 -9.43 -10.50
CA ILE A 281 1.09 -8.96 -11.24
C ILE A 281 2.32 -9.83 -10.95
N SER A 282 2.47 -10.35 -9.73
CA SER A 282 3.54 -11.27 -9.38
C SER A 282 3.42 -12.59 -10.13
N ALA A 283 2.21 -13.15 -10.23
CA ALA A 283 1.92 -14.36 -10.99
C ALA A 283 2.20 -14.14 -12.48
N TYR A 284 1.76 -13.02 -13.04
CA TYR A 284 2.02 -12.61 -14.42
C TYR A 284 3.53 -12.56 -14.72
N ILE A 285 4.31 -11.84 -13.91
CA ILE A 285 5.76 -11.72 -14.12
C ILE A 285 6.48 -13.06 -13.95
N LYS A 286 6.06 -13.91 -13.01
CA LYS A 286 6.63 -15.25 -12.85
C LYS A 286 6.33 -16.13 -14.06
N SER A 287 5.12 -16.10 -14.61
CA SER A 287 4.78 -16.83 -15.83
C SER A 287 5.63 -16.37 -17.02
N LEU A 288 5.85 -15.06 -17.18
CA LEU A 288 6.78 -14.53 -18.20
C LEU A 288 8.20 -15.04 -17.99
N ARG A 289 8.69 -15.08 -16.75
CA ARG A 289 10.03 -15.52 -16.38
C ARG A 289 10.24 -17.00 -16.64
N ASP A 290 9.23 -17.82 -16.33
CA ASP A 290 9.24 -19.26 -16.54
C ASP A 290 8.95 -19.66 -17.99
N SER A 291 8.79 -18.67 -18.90
CA SER A 291 8.50 -18.88 -20.32
C SER A 291 7.18 -19.61 -20.58
N ASP A 292 6.17 -19.33 -19.74
CA ASP A 292 4.80 -19.83 -19.88
C ASP A 292 3.88 -18.74 -20.47
N PRO A 293 3.67 -18.71 -21.80
CA PRO A 293 2.81 -17.72 -22.45
C PRO A 293 1.33 -17.89 -22.10
N ASP A 294 0.88 -19.11 -21.83
CA ASP A 294 -0.53 -19.39 -21.53
C ASP A 294 -0.88 -18.91 -20.12
N GLY A 295 -0.03 -19.20 -19.15
CA GLY A 295 -0.16 -18.66 -17.79
C GLY A 295 -0.09 -17.13 -17.78
N ALA A 296 0.85 -16.54 -18.52
CA ALA A 296 0.98 -15.10 -18.63
C ALA A 296 -0.27 -14.44 -19.24
N LEU A 297 -0.84 -15.01 -20.31
CA LEU A 297 -2.08 -14.54 -20.93
C LEU A 297 -3.28 -14.66 -19.98
N TYR A 298 -3.36 -15.74 -19.21
CA TYR A 298 -4.42 -15.90 -18.22
C TYR A 298 -4.37 -14.81 -17.14
N TRP A 299 -3.19 -14.55 -16.58
CA TRP A 299 -3.03 -13.52 -15.59
C TRP A 299 -3.23 -12.11 -16.14
N LEU A 300 -2.81 -11.86 -17.40
CA LEU A 300 -3.13 -10.63 -18.12
C LEU A 300 -4.66 -10.43 -18.21
N ALA A 301 -5.39 -11.45 -18.66
CA ALA A 301 -6.85 -11.40 -18.76
C ALA A 301 -7.51 -11.13 -17.40
N ARG A 302 -7.05 -11.83 -16.34
CA ARG A 302 -7.53 -11.61 -14.96
C ARG A 302 -7.31 -10.15 -14.48
N MET A 303 -6.17 -9.56 -14.80
CA MET A 303 -5.90 -8.15 -14.47
C MET A 303 -6.80 -7.21 -15.26
N LEU A 304 -6.98 -7.42 -16.55
CA LEU A 304 -7.83 -6.58 -17.42
C LEU A 304 -9.31 -6.66 -17.04
N GLU A 305 -9.85 -7.86 -16.83
CA GLU A 305 -11.22 -8.08 -16.36
C GLU A 305 -11.43 -7.48 -14.95
N GLY A 306 -10.40 -7.54 -14.10
CA GLY A 306 -10.40 -6.90 -12.80
C GLY A 306 -10.31 -5.35 -12.85
N GLY A 307 -10.15 -4.75 -14.04
CA GLY A 307 -10.07 -3.30 -14.23
C GLY A 307 -8.71 -2.71 -13.88
N GLU A 308 -7.63 -3.53 -13.91
CA GLU A 308 -6.27 -3.04 -13.74
C GLU A 308 -5.92 -1.99 -14.80
N ASN A 309 -5.10 -1.03 -14.41
CA ASN A 309 -4.67 0.02 -15.33
C ASN A 309 -3.73 -0.56 -16.40
N PRO A 310 -4.09 -0.50 -17.70
CA PRO A 310 -3.27 -1.02 -18.79
C PRO A 310 -1.86 -0.42 -18.82
N ARG A 311 -1.70 0.84 -18.43
CA ARG A 311 -0.40 1.52 -18.32
C ARG A 311 0.49 0.89 -17.25
N PHE A 312 -0.11 0.44 -16.15
CA PHE A 312 0.63 -0.27 -15.11
C PHE A 312 1.17 -1.59 -15.64
N ILE A 313 0.34 -2.38 -16.35
CA ILE A 313 0.76 -3.64 -16.97
C ILE A 313 1.88 -3.39 -17.98
N ALA A 314 1.72 -2.43 -18.89
CA ALA A 314 2.73 -2.07 -19.87
C ALA A 314 4.06 -1.64 -19.23
N ARG A 315 4.02 -0.87 -18.13
CA ARG A 315 5.22 -0.52 -17.36
C ARG A 315 5.94 -1.75 -16.81
N ARG A 316 5.20 -2.73 -16.32
CA ARG A 316 5.79 -4.00 -15.84
C ARG A 316 6.42 -4.81 -16.96
N MET A 317 5.87 -4.77 -18.19
CA MET A 317 6.48 -5.37 -19.38
C MET A 317 7.84 -4.73 -19.71
N VAL A 318 7.93 -3.39 -19.68
CA VAL A 318 9.19 -2.65 -19.93
C VAL A 318 10.25 -3.02 -18.89
N ILE A 319 9.86 -3.08 -17.60
CA ILE A 319 10.76 -3.51 -16.53
C ILE A 319 11.24 -4.93 -16.76
N PHE A 320 10.33 -5.87 -17.05
CA PHE A 320 10.64 -7.27 -17.31
C PHE A 320 11.60 -7.45 -18.51
N ALA A 321 11.38 -6.71 -19.60
CA ALA A 321 12.26 -6.75 -20.77
C ALA A 321 13.69 -6.32 -20.42
N SER A 322 13.87 -5.34 -19.51
CA SER A 322 15.19 -4.88 -19.07
C SER A 322 15.82 -5.78 -18.01
N GLU A 323 15.02 -6.29 -17.07
CA GLU A 323 15.47 -7.03 -15.89
C GLU A 323 15.75 -8.51 -16.21
N ASP A 324 14.78 -9.18 -16.88
CA ASP A 324 14.82 -10.64 -17.07
C ASP A 324 15.31 -11.08 -18.45
N ILE A 325 15.06 -10.29 -19.51
CA ILE A 325 15.52 -10.61 -20.87
C ILE A 325 16.88 -9.94 -21.14
N GLY A 326 16.99 -8.64 -20.83
CA GLY A 326 18.25 -7.91 -20.94
C GLY A 326 18.89 -8.01 -22.32
N ASN A 327 20.18 -8.36 -22.34
CA ASN A 327 20.97 -8.45 -23.55
C ASN A 327 20.81 -9.77 -24.32
N ALA A 328 20.06 -10.76 -23.78
CA ALA A 328 19.75 -11.98 -24.53
C ALA A 328 18.88 -11.70 -25.77
N GLU A 329 18.00 -10.67 -25.68
CA GLU A 329 17.14 -10.23 -26.79
C GLU A 329 16.83 -8.72 -26.64
N PRO A 330 17.71 -7.82 -27.12
CA PRO A 330 17.55 -6.36 -26.96
C PRO A 330 16.25 -5.82 -27.58
N GLU A 331 15.71 -6.46 -28.61
CA GLU A 331 14.45 -6.09 -29.25
C GLU A 331 13.25 -6.18 -28.28
N ALA A 332 13.37 -6.97 -27.23
CA ALA A 332 12.32 -7.10 -26.21
C ALA A 332 11.99 -5.75 -25.54
N LEU A 333 13.00 -4.95 -25.24
CA LEU A 333 12.80 -3.62 -24.67
C LEU A 333 12.16 -2.66 -25.69
N ILE A 334 12.53 -2.76 -26.96
CA ILE A 334 11.94 -1.94 -28.04
C ILE A 334 10.47 -2.27 -28.20
N LEU A 335 10.13 -3.57 -28.26
CA LEU A 335 8.74 -4.02 -28.36
C LEU A 335 7.91 -3.62 -27.13
N ALA A 336 8.44 -3.80 -25.93
CA ALA A 336 7.74 -3.43 -24.72
C ALA A 336 7.41 -1.92 -24.66
N ASN A 337 8.34 -1.07 -25.12
CA ASN A 337 8.09 0.36 -25.26
C ASN A 337 7.05 0.66 -26.34
N ALA A 338 7.08 -0.03 -27.48
CA ALA A 338 6.06 0.13 -28.52
C ALA A 338 4.66 -0.28 -28.01
N VAL A 339 4.56 -1.36 -27.24
CA VAL A 339 3.31 -1.75 -26.57
C VAL A 339 2.84 -0.67 -25.58
N ALA A 340 3.74 -0.11 -24.77
CA ALA A 340 3.39 0.96 -23.85
C ALA A 340 2.85 2.20 -24.57
N GLN A 341 3.47 2.60 -25.69
CA GLN A 341 2.98 3.69 -26.54
C GLN A 341 1.63 3.37 -27.18
N ALA A 342 1.43 2.13 -27.66
CA ALA A 342 0.16 1.69 -28.23
C ALA A 342 -0.97 1.74 -27.18
N VAL A 343 -0.70 1.34 -25.94
CA VAL A 343 -1.66 1.44 -24.82
C VAL A 343 -2.08 2.88 -24.56
N GLU A 344 -1.14 3.83 -24.62
CA GLU A 344 -1.43 5.25 -24.46
C GLU A 344 -2.26 5.82 -25.61
N PHE A 345 -1.93 5.43 -26.83
CA PHE A 345 -2.53 6.00 -28.04
C PHE A 345 -3.91 5.41 -28.35
N VAL A 346 -4.05 4.09 -28.21
CA VAL A 346 -5.26 3.35 -28.64
C VAL A 346 -6.32 3.34 -27.52
N GLY A 347 -5.90 3.09 -26.27
CA GLY A 347 -6.81 2.93 -25.13
C GLY A 347 -7.57 1.60 -25.12
N LEU A 348 -8.39 1.38 -24.10
CA LEU A 348 -9.28 0.21 -23.98
C LEU A 348 -10.56 0.40 -24.79
N PRO A 349 -11.13 -0.68 -25.34
CA PRO A 349 -10.73 -2.09 -25.16
C PRO A 349 -9.61 -2.58 -26.11
N GLU A 350 -9.32 -1.91 -27.21
CA GLU A 350 -8.49 -2.40 -28.29
C GLU A 350 -7.00 -2.59 -27.88
N SER A 351 -6.50 -1.80 -26.94
CA SER A 351 -5.12 -1.91 -26.42
C SER A 351 -4.83 -3.25 -25.74
N GLN A 352 -5.86 -4.04 -25.37
CA GLN A 352 -5.70 -5.41 -24.87
C GLN A 352 -4.96 -6.29 -25.88
N ILE A 353 -5.17 -6.07 -27.18
CA ILE A 353 -4.52 -6.83 -28.26
C ILE A 353 -3.00 -6.57 -28.24
N SER A 354 -2.61 -5.29 -28.08
CA SER A 354 -1.20 -4.94 -27.99
C SER A 354 -0.54 -5.51 -26.73
N LEU A 355 -1.25 -5.51 -25.59
CA LEU A 355 -0.77 -6.15 -24.37
C LEU A 355 -0.60 -7.65 -24.51
N ALA A 356 -1.56 -8.35 -25.16
CA ALA A 356 -1.47 -9.79 -25.41
C ALA A 356 -0.29 -10.12 -26.34
N HIS A 357 -0.09 -9.33 -27.41
CA HIS A 357 1.07 -9.47 -28.31
C HIS A 357 2.39 -9.33 -27.54
N GLY A 358 2.53 -8.27 -26.75
CA GLY A 358 3.73 -8.06 -25.92
C GLY A 358 3.95 -9.19 -24.92
N THR A 359 2.88 -9.68 -24.27
CA THR A 359 2.94 -10.78 -23.31
C THR A 359 3.50 -12.06 -23.94
N THR A 360 2.94 -12.50 -25.06
CA THR A 360 3.38 -13.74 -25.74
C THR A 360 4.80 -13.61 -26.27
N TYR A 361 5.15 -12.44 -26.82
CA TYR A 361 6.52 -12.18 -27.27
C TYR A 361 7.51 -12.27 -26.10
N LEU A 362 7.27 -11.54 -25.01
CA LEU A 362 8.19 -11.51 -23.87
C LEU A 362 8.31 -12.87 -23.17
N ALA A 363 7.20 -13.63 -23.07
CA ALA A 363 7.23 -14.98 -22.50
C ALA A 363 8.17 -15.90 -23.26
N THR A 364 8.18 -15.84 -24.61
CA THR A 364 8.92 -16.77 -25.48
C THR A 364 10.37 -16.38 -25.76
N ARG A 365 10.87 -15.27 -25.26
CA ARG A 365 12.26 -14.83 -25.49
C ARG A 365 13.25 -15.46 -24.52
N PRO A 366 14.53 -15.59 -24.93
CA PRO A 366 15.61 -15.99 -24.01
C PRO A 366 15.71 -15.04 -22.82
N LYS A 367 16.23 -15.52 -21.70
CA LYS A 367 16.34 -14.74 -20.45
C LYS A 367 17.80 -14.62 -20.04
N ASP A 368 18.26 -13.37 -19.79
CA ASP A 368 19.55 -13.07 -19.20
C ASP A 368 19.45 -11.82 -18.29
N ASN A 369 19.54 -12.02 -17.01
CA ASN A 369 19.47 -10.95 -16.02
C ASN A 369 20.86 -10.43 -15.59
N ALA A 370 21.93 -10.71 -16.35
CA ALA A 370 23.29 -10.37 -15.99
C ALA A 370 23.52 -8.86 -15.75
N SER A 371 22.85 -8.00 -16.52
CA SER A 371 22.92 -6.55 -16.34
C SER A 371 22.31 -6.11 -15.02
N TYR A 372 21.17 -6.68 -14.64
CA TYR A 372 20.50 -6.41 -13.37
C TYR A 372 21.33 -6.90 -12.18
N VAL A 373 21.79 -8.14 -12.20
CA VAL A 373 22.63 -8.72 -11.16
C VAL A 373 23.94 -7.94 -11.00
N GLY A 374 24.60 -7.61 -12.14
CA GLY A 374 25.82 -6.83 -12.16
C GLY A 374 25.68 -5.45 -11.52
N LEU A 375 24.56 -4.77 -11.82
CA LEU A 375 24.24 -3.49 -11.17
C LEU A 375 24.04 -3.65 -9.66
N GLN A 376 23.33 -4.68 -9.20
CA GLN A 376 23.12 -4.95 -7.77
C GLN A 376 24.43 -5.21 -7.02
N GLU A 377 25.32 -5.99 -7.62
CA GLU A 377 26.67 -6.25 -7.07
C GLU A 377 27.50 -4.95 -6.99
N ALA A 378 27.53 -4.16 -8.08
CA ALA A 378 28.24 -2.88 -8.10
C ALA A 378 27.70 -1.88 -7.07
N VAL A 379 26.37 -1.81 -6.90
CA VAL A 379 25.72 -0.96 -5.87
C VAL A 379 26.10 -1.41 -4.47
N ARG A 380 26.17 -2.72 -4.22
CA ARG A 380 26.61 -3.26 -2.93
C ARG A 380 28.04 -2.83 -2.61
N ASP A 381 28.96 -2.99 -3.58
CA ASP A 381 30.37 -2.63 -3.39
C ASP A 381 30.54 -1.11 -3.23
N ALA A 382 29.79 -0.30 -3.99
CA ALA A 382 29.80 1.15 -3.83
C ALA A 382 29.32 1.58 -2.43
N ARG A 383 28.33 0.89 -1.86
CA ARG A 383 27.87 1.14 -0.47
C ARG A 383 28.87 0.67 0.58
N GLN A 384 29.51 -0.47 0.36
CA GLN A 384 30.47 -1.08 1.29
C GLN A 384 31.77 -0.27 1.38
N HIS A 385 32.26 0.21 0.25
CA HIS A 385 33.55 0.90 0.17
C HIS A 385 33.45 2.43 0.21
N GLY A 386 32.22 2.98 0.21
CA GLY A 386 32.00 4.42 0.26
C GLY A 386 32.56 5.16 -0.98
N ASN A 387 33.08 6.38 -0.77
CA ASN A 387 33.58 7.25 -1.82
C ASN A 387 35.01 6.89 -2.23
N LEU A 388 35.24 5.77 -2.89
CA LEU A 388 36.51 5.47 -3.52
C LEU A 388 36.83 6.49 -4.60
N GLY A 389 38.07 6.96 -4.64
CA GLY A 389 38.52 7.92 -5.64
C GLY A 389 38.54 7.31 -7.04
N VAL A 390 38.14 8.09 -8.05
CA VAL A 390 38.32 7.70 -9.46
C VAL A 390 39.83 7.59 -9.75
N PRO A 391 40.33 6.52 -10.41
CA PRO A 391 41.71 6.39 -10.81
C PRO A 391 42.22 7.61 -11.59
N LEU A 392 43.44 8.06 -11.33
CA LEU A 392 43.95 9.31 -11.91
C LEU A 392 43.97 9.33 -13.44
N HIS A 393 44.28 8.22 -14.08
CA HIS A 393 44.27 8.10 -15.54
C HIS A 393 42.89 8.25 -16.19
N LEU A 394 41.80 7.99 -15.43
CA LEU A 394 40.42 8.16 -15.91
C LEU A 394 39.87 9.55 -15.65
N ARG A 395 40.62 10.44 -14.97
CA ARG A 395 40.17 11.80 -14.68
C ARG A 395 40.57 12.74 -15.80
N ASN A 396 39.68 13.67 -16.17
CA ASN A 396 40.02 14.71 -17.16
C ASN A 396 40.78 15.87 -16.50
N ALA A 397 41.92 16.26 -17.07
CA ALA A 397 42.66 17.42 -16.64
C ALA A 397 42.15 18.70 -17.39
N VAL A 398 41.33 19.50 -16.71
CA VAL A 398 40.76 20.73 -17.24
C VAL A 398 41.59 21.99 -16.92
N THR A 399 42.52 21.89 -15.97
CA THR A 399 43.42 22.99 -15.55
C THR A 399 44.86 22.51 -15.52
N SER A 400 45.82 23.48 -15.60
CA SER A 400 47.27 23.19 -15.47
C SER A 400 47.56 22.46 -14.16
N LEU A 401 47.00 22.89 -13.06
CA LEU A 401 47.16 22.25 -11.77
C LEU A 401 46.70 20.75 -11.77
N MET A 402 45.62 20.43 -12.47
CA MET A 402 45.15 19.05 -12.61
C MET A 402 46.14 18.20 -13.43
N ASN A 403 46.74 18.76 -14.48
CA ASN A 403 47.80 18.13 -15.23
C ASN A 403 49.02 17.85 -14.34
N ASP A 404 49.42 18.81 -13.53
CA ASP A 404 50.59 18.70 -12.64
C ASP A 404 50.37 17.61 -11.56
N ILE A 405 49.13 17.44 -11.10
CA ILE A 405 48.73 16.39 -10.16
C ILE A 405 48.60 15.00 -10.84
N GLY A 406 48.66 14.94 -12.16
CA GLY A 406 48.68 13.70 -12.94
C GLY A 406 47.31 13.19 -13.40
N TYR A 407 46.30 14.05 -13.50
CA TYR A 407 45.01 13.70 -14.09
C TYR A 407 45.14 13.33 -15.56
N GLY A 408 44.55 12.22 -16.00
CA GLY A 408 44.63 11.70 -17.37
C GLY A 408 45.97 11.06 -17.74
N LYS A 409 47.00 11.13 -16.86
CA LYS A 409 48.31 10.60 -17.17
C LYS A 409 48.27 9.07 -17.22
N GLY A 410 48.70 8.52 -18.35
CA GLY A 410 48.72 7.09 -18.60
C GLY A 410 47.40 6.53 -19.19
N TYR A 411 46.40 7.34 -19.44
CA TYR A 411 45.22 6.89 -20.21
C TYR A 411 45.62 6.60 -21.65
N ARG A 412 45.22 5.43 -22.14
CA ARG A 412 45.48 4.97 -23.50
C ARG A 412 44.16 4.93 -24.26
N TYR A 413 44.05 5.69 -25.34
CA TYR A 413 42.84 5.77 -26.12
C TYR A 413 42.64 4.52 -26.99
N VAL A 414 41.60 3.73 -26.73
CA VAL A 414 41.39 2.40 -27.32
C VAL A 414 41.32 2.42 -28.88
N HIS A 415 40.85 3.51 -29.48
CA HIS A 415 40.81 3.62 -30.95
C HIS A 415 42.20 3.79 -31.58
N GLU A 416 43.18 4.32 -30.85
CA GLU A 416 44.57 4.46 -31.28
C GLU A 416 45.44 3.28 -30.79
N ASP A 417 45.09 2.71 -29.65
CA ASP A 417 45.78 1.58 -29.03
C ASP A 417 44.81 0.50 -28.57
N PRO A 418 44.42 -0.46 -29.46
CA PRO A 418 43.47 -1.51 -29.14
C PRO A 418 43.87 -2.43 -27.96
N ALA A 419 45.18 -2.55 -27.68
CA ALA A 419 45.68 -3.36 -26.55
C ALA A 419 45.30 -2.75 -25.20
N ALA A 420 45.08 -1.42 -25.17
CA ALA A 420 44.63 -0.73 -23.96
C ALA A 420 43.36 -1.30 -23.36
N LYS A 421 42.47 -1.87 -24.19
CA LYS A 421 41.22 -2.50 -23.76
C LYS A 421 41.40 -3.58 -22.71
N ALA A 422 42.48 -4.39 -22.84
CA ALA A 422 42.75 -5.52 -21.95
C ALA A 422 43.68 -5.14 -20.80
N GLU A 423 44.44 -4.04 -20.93
CA GLU A 423 45.55 -3.69 -20.02
C GLU A 423 45.20 -2.53 -19.07
N GLN A 424 44.14 -1.77 -19.33
CA GLN A 424 43.74 -0.67 -18.46
C GLN A 424 42.71 -1.09 -17.44
N ASP A 425 42.98 -0.80 -16.16
CA ASP A 425 42.02 -0.94 -15.09
C ASP A 425 41.05 0.28 -15.08
N HIS A 426 39.76 -0.01 -14.97
CA HIS A 426 38.73 1.01 -14.89
C HIS A 426 38.08 1.13 -13.51
N LEU A 427 38.42 0.23 -12.61
CA LEU A 427 37.94 0.22 -11.24
C LEU A 427 38.98 0.80 -10.26
N PRO A 428 38.55 1.38 -9.14
CA PRO A 428 39.46 1.76 -8.05
C PRO A 428 40.25 0.58 -7.55
N ASP A 429 41.49 0.83 -7.01
CA ASP A 429 42.38 -0.22 -6.55
C ASP A 429 41.78 -1.31 -5.67
N PRO A 430 40.92 -1.01 -4.67
CA PRO A 430 40.26 -2.03 -3.87
C PRO A 430 39.30 -2.95 -4.61
N LEU A 431 38.88 -2.54 -5.82
CA LEU A 431 37.90 -3.26 -6.65
C LEU A 431 38.55 -3.84 -7.92
N LYS A 432 39.84 -3.72 -8.09
CA LYS A 432 40.57 -4.31 -9.23
C LYS A 432 40.28 -5.80 -9.36
N GLY A 433 39.98 -6.23 -10.57
CA GLY A 433 39.63 -7.62 -10.88
C GLY A 433 38.18 -8.00 -10.59
N SER A 434 37.39 -7.12 -9.99
CA SER A 434 35.94 -7.35 -9.86
C SER A 434 35.27 -7.44 -11.23
N ARG A 435 34.39 -8.41 -11.37
CA ARG A 435 33.65 -8.64 -12.62
C ARG A 435 32.15 -8.65 -12.32
N TYR A 436 31.47 -7.56 -12.63
CA TYR A 436 30.05 -7.41 -12.38
C TYR A 436 29.18 -7.99 -13.50
N TYR A 437 29.54 -7.75 -14.76
CA TYR A 437 28.78 -8.23 -15.91
C TYR A 437 29.23 -9.64 -16.29
N ARG A 438 28.35 -10.64 -16.11
CA ARG A 438 28.58 -12.06 -16.40
C ARG A 438 27.39 -12.58 -17.20
N PRO A 439 27.36 -12.36 -18.54
CA PRO A 439 26.26 -12.82 -19.38
C PRO A 439 26.16 -14.34 -19.30
N ARG A 440 24.94 -14.86 -19.33
CA ARG A 440 24.68 -16.28 -19.47
C ARG A 440 24.91 -16.62 -20.92
N ILE A 441 25.89 -17.46 -21.23
CA ILE A 441 26.09 -18.01 -22.57
C ILE A 441 24.88 -18.94 -22.81
N SER A 442 24.05 -18.62 -23.79
CA SER A 442 23.00 -19.55 -24.24
C SER A 442 23.68 -20.81 -24.77
N ALA A 443 23.17 -21.98 -24.39
CA ALA A 443 23.72 -23.30 -24.83
C ALA A 443 23.73 -23.51 -26.35
N GLY A 444 23.37 -22.52 -27.17
CA GLY A 444 23.41 -22.52 -28.62
C GLY A 444 24.64 -21.86 -29.24
N ASP A 445 25.50 -21.20 -28.46
CA ASP A 445 26.71 -20.52 -29.00
C ASP A 445 27.97 -21.41 -29.00
N GLU A 446 27.92 -22.60 -28.41
CA GLU A 446 29.02 -23.56 -28.46
C GLU A 446 29.17 -24.28 -29.82
N GLU A 447 28.17 -24.20 -30.72
CA GLU A 447 28.24 -24.82 -32.05
C GLU A 447 28.65 -23.86 -33.17
N ARG A 448 29.00 -22.59 -32.86
CA ARG A 448 29.45 -21.59 -33.86
C ARG A 448 30.84 -20.99 -33.58
N GLY A 449 31.67 -21.70 -32.82
CA GLY A 449 33.08 -21.33 -32.59
C GLY A 449 34.05 -22.14 -33.48
#